data_1bf63611632b7b752790e3e5f3879314
#
_entry.id   1bf63611632b7b752790e3e5f3879314
#
_cell.length_a   1.000
_cell.length_b   1.000
_cell.length_c   1.000
_cell.angle_alpha   90.00
_cell.angle_beta   90.00
_cell.angle_gamma   90.00
#
_symmetry.space_group_name_H-M   'P 1'
#
loop_
_entity.id
_entity.type
_entity.pdbx_description
1 polymer ?
#
loop_
_entity_poly.entity_id
_entity_poly.type
_entity_poly.pdbx_seq_one_letter_code
_entity_poly.pdbx_strand_id
1 'polypeptide(L)'
;MTLSLEQDAVRGLLGGWRTREAESGAIARDLCVAMAQIHLLAGHDVVVPQFVANSDYLDRLLELGHEVAEQPIEFVLLDDVGSAERRFHARMSDPRLVEHQRIAAAFIEHAGGFAHQYARLARCLEDRDAVEVRSVEGDPDATYRAVLAHL
;
A
#
# COMPACT_ATOMS: atom_id res chain seq x y z
N MET A 1 13.38 -7.36 -13.88
CA MET A 1 12.03 -7.90 -13.48
C MET A 1 11.49 -7.04 -12.35
N THR A 2 10.20 -6.72 -12.35
CA THR A 2 9.59 -5.91 -11.29
C THR A 2 8.82 -6.80 -10.32
N LEU A 3 9.10 -6.68 -9.02
CA LEU A 3 8.38 -7.35 -7.95
C LEU A 3 7.27 -6.44 -7.43
N SER A 4 6.01 -6.88 -7.51
CA SER A 4 4.89 -6.21 -6.85
C SER A 4 4.67 -6.83 -5.47
N LEU A 5 4.84 -6.04 -4.40
CA LEU A 5 4.69 -6.48 -3.02
C LEU A 5 3.40 -5.93 -2.42
N GLU A 6 2.38 -6.76 -2.38
CA GLU A 6 1.12 -6.49 -1.68
C GLU A 6 1.21 -7.13 -0.28
N GLN A 7 1.31 -6.30 0.77
CA GLN A 7 1.49 -6.77 2.16
C GLN A 7 0.38 -7.74 2.61
N ASP A 8 -0.86 -7.49 2.20
CA ASP A 8 -1.98 -8.36 2.59
C ASP A 8 -1.92 -9.73 1.90
N ALA A 9 -1.35 -9.81 0.70
CA ALA A 9 -1.08 -11.07 0.03
C ALA A 9 0.02 -11.86 0.77
N VAL A 10 1.12 -11.21 1.14
CA VAL A 10 2.19 -11.80 1.95
C VAL A 10 1.65 -12.27 3.30
N ARG A 11 0.83 -11.46 3.97
CA ARG A 11 0.14 -11.81 5.21
C ARG A 11 -0.72 -13.06 5.05
N GLY A 12 -1.42 -13.20 3.92
CA GLY A 12 -2.26 -14.36 3.60
C GLY A 12 -1.50 -15.68 3.52
N LEU A 13 -0.16 -15.66 3.38
CA LEU A 13 0.69 -16.85 3.41
C LEU A 13 0.95 -17.36 4.83
N LEU A 14 0.71 -16.57 5.86
CA LEU A 14 0.99 -16.91 7.26
C LEU A 14 -0.13 -17.78 7.83
N GLY A 15 0.23 -18.91 8.44
CA GLY A 15 -0.73 -19.74 9.17
C GLY A 15 -1.35 -18.99 10.36
N GLY A 16 -2.67 -19.06 10.50
CA GLY A 16 -3.39 -18.44 11.63
C GLY A 16 -3.51 -16.89 11.56
N TRP A 17 -3.15 -16.28 10.46
CA TRP A 17 -3.16 -14.83 10.27
C TRP A 17 -4.52 -14.15 10.55
N ARG A 18 -5.63 -14.87 10.34
CA ARG A 18 -6.99 -14.35 10.54
C ARG A 18 -7.33 -14.05 12.01
N THR A 19 -6.70 -14.76 12.94
CA THR A 19 -6.95 -14.65 14.39
C THR A 19 -5.85 -13.91 15.12
N ARG A 20 -4.75 -13.56 14.43
CA ARG A 20 -3.58 -12.87 14.96
C ARG A 20 -3.26 -11.62 14.16
N GLU A 21 -4.22 -10.71 14.10
CA GLU A 21 -4.18 -9.54 13.20
C GLU A 21 -2.91 -8.71 13.37
N ALA A 22 -2.62 -8.23 14.56
CA ALA A 22 -1.48 -7.34 14.81
C ALA A 22 -0.14 -8.06 14.56
N GLU A 23 0.00 -9.29 15.05
CA GLU A 23 1.21 -10.10 14.90
C GLU A 23 1.48 -10.44 13.44
N SER A 24 0.47 -10.94 12.72
CA SER A 24 0.61 -11.29 11.30
C SER A 24 0.86 -10.06 10.41
N GLY A 25 0.30 -8.92 10.78
CA GLY A 25 0.58 -7.66 10.09
C GLY A 25 2.03 -7.19 10.28
N ALA A 26 2.59 -7.33 11.49
CA ALA A 26 3.99 -7.01 11.76
C ALA A 26 4.93 -7.95 10.97
N ILE A 27 4.70 -9.27 11.06
CA ILE A 27 5.50 -10.26 10.33
C ILE A 27 5.43 -10.04 8.81
N ALA A 28 4.26 -9.73 8.27
CA ALA A 28 4.10 -9.49 6.84
C ALA A 28 4.91 -8.27 6.38
N ARG A 29 4.97 -7.17 7.16
CA ARG A 29 5.82 -6.01 6.86
C ARG A 29 7.30 -6.38 6.86
N ASP A 30 7.76 -7.16 7.85
CA ASP A 30 9.16 -7.62 7.91
C ASP A 30 9.51 -8.51 6.71
N LEU A 31 8.62 -9.41 6.33
CA LEU A 31 8.78 -10.23 5.13
C LEU A 31 8.81 -9.37 3.85
N CYS A 32 7.94 -8.37 3.72
CA CYS A 32 7.95 -7.47 2.57
C CYS A 32 9.29 -6.71 2.45
N VAL A 33 9.82 -6.18 3.55
CA VAL A 33 11.13 -5.50 3.55
C VAL A 33 12.24 -6.47 3.15
N ALA A 34 12.27 -7.69 3.69
CA ALA A 34 13.27 -8.69 3.33
C ALA A 34 13.18 -9.12 1.86
N MET A 35 11.96 -9.32 1.34
CA MET A 35 11.74 -9.67 -0.07
C MET A 35 12.17 -8.52 -0.99
N ALA A 36 11.84 -7.28 -0.64
CA ALA A 36 12.27 -6.09 -1.36
C ALA A 36 13.80 -6.02 -1.42
N GLN A 37 14.48 -6.20 -0.29
CA GLN A 37 15.93 -6.16 -0.19
C GLN A 37 16.58 -7.19 -1.11
N ILE A 38 16.15 -8.44 -1.05
CA ILE A 38 16.69 -9.51 -1.90
C ILE A 38 16.53 -9.18 -3.38
N HIS A 39 15.37 -8.65 -3.76
CA HIS A 39 15.04 -8.37 -5.15
C HIS A 39 15.80 -7.16 -5.70
N LEU A 40 15.92 -6.09 -4.92
CA LEU A 40 16.70 -4.89 -5.25
C LEU A 40 18.19 -5.22 -5.36
N LEU A 41 18.76 -5.99 -4.44
CA LEU A 41 20.16 -6.45 -4.49
C LEU A 41 20.45 -7.32 -5.72
N ALA A 42 19.44 -7.98 -6.29
CA ALA A 42 19.56 -8.71 -7.55
C ALA A 42 19.48 -7.80 -8.80
N GLY A 43 19.41 -6.48 -8.63
CA GLY A 43 19.34 -5.50 -9.72
C GLY A 43 17.95 -5.41 -10.37
N HIS A 44 16.90 -5.58 -9.59
CA HIS A 44 15.52 -5.57 -10.08
C HIS A 44 14.66 -4.54 -9.35
N ASP A 45 13.57 -4.10 -9.96
CA ASP A 45 12.67 -3.10 -9.41
C ASP A 45 11.66 -3.69 -8.43
N VAL A 46 11.25 -2.90 -7.45
CA VAL A 46 10.18 -3.22 -6.51
C VAL A 46 9.11 -2.14 -6.53
N VAL A 47 7.85 -2.56 -6.57
CA VAL A 47 6.68 -1.68 -6.40
C VAL A 47 5.86 -2.18 -5.21
N VAL A 48 5.50 -1.29 -4.30
CA VAL A 48 4.66 -1.59 -3.12
C VAL A 48 3.33 -0.86 -3.27
N PRO A 49 2.34 -1.44 -3.98
CA PRO A 49 1.06 -0.81 -4.26
C PRO A 49 0.10 -1.00 -3.08
N GLN A 50 0.24 -0.20 -2.04
CA GLN A 50 -0.50 -0.42 -0.80
C GLN A 50 -1.07 0.89 -0.22
N PHE A 51 -2.27 0.80 0.38
CA PHE A 51 -2.73 1.80 1.31
C PHE A 51 -1.97 1.62 2.64
N VAL A 52 -1.02 2.51 2.92
CA VAL A 52 -0.18 2.41 4.12
C VAL A 52 -0.39 3.64 5.00
N ALA A 53 -0.94 3.43 6.19
CA ALA A 53 -1.05 4.44 7.24
C ALA A 53 -0.12 4.06 8.44
N ASN A 54 1.11 3.65 8.13
CA ASN A 54 2.14 3.26 9.10
C ASN A 54 3.48 3.85 8.65
N SER A 55 3.88 4.94 9.31
CA SER A 55 5.11 5.68 8.98
C SER A 55 6.36 4.80 9.11
N ASP A 56 6.49 4.04 10.18
CA ASP A 56 7.67 3.19 10.43
C ASP A 56 7.90 2.19 9.29
N TYR A 57 6.83 1.66 8.71
CA TYR A 57 6.96 0.73 7.58
C TYR A 57 7.38 1.44 6.29
N LEU A 58 6.80 2.62 6.02
CA LEU A 58 7.19 3.45 4.87
C LEU A 58 8.66 3.89 5.00
N ASP A 59 9.07 4.33 6.18
CA ASP A 59 10.44 4.79 6.45
C ASP A 59 11.44 3.66 6.19
N ARG A 60 11.17 2.45 6.68
CA ARG A 60 12.00 1.27 6.43
C ARG A 60 12.12 0.91 4.94
N LEU A 61 11.05 1.07 4.16
CA LEU A 61 11.10 0.84 2.71
C LEU A 61 11.93 1.90 1.98
N LEU A 62 11.81 3.17 2.38
CA LEU A 62 12.59 4.25 1.80
C LEU A 62 14.06 4.15 2.19
N GLU A 63 14.38 3.86 3.47
CA GLU A 63 15.74 3.61 3.94
C GLU A 63 16.39 2.48 3.15
N LEU A 64 15.69 1.36 3.00
CA LEU A 64 16.16 0.25 2.17
C LEU A 64 16.41 0.69 0.72
N GLY A 65 15.49 1.47 0.14
CA GLY A 65 15.65 2.00 -1.21
C GLY A 65 16.92 2.85 -1.35
N HIS A 66 17.17 3.76 -0.41
CA HIS A 66 18.39 4.59 -0.38
C HIS A 66 19.68 3.78 -0.17
N GLU A 67 19.61 2.67 0.57
CA GLU A 67 20.77 1.81 0.82
C GLU A 67 21.19 0.96 -0.38
N VAL A 68 20.20 0.47 -1.17
CA VAL A 68 20.45 -0.58 -2.17
C VAL A 68 20.03 -0.20 -3.59
N ALA A 69 19.34 0.92 -3.77
CA ALA A 69 18.89 1.43 -5.07
C ALA A 69 19.31 2.90 -5.25
N GLU A 70 19.26 3.39 -6.48
CA GLU A 70 19.71 4.77 -6.74
C GLU A 70 18.71 5.81 -6.23
N GLN A 71 17.40 5.56 -6.33
CA GLN A 71 16.39 6.54 -5.92
C GLN A 71 15.02 5.88 -5.67
N PRO A 72 14.60 5.69 -4.42
CA PRO A 72 13.23 5.33 -4.11
C PRO A 72 12.29 6.52 -4.37
N ILE A 73 11.13 6.27 -4.93
CA ILE A 73 10.09 7.29 -5.16
C ILE A 73 8.84 6.87 -4.40
N GLU A 74 8.35 7.75 -3.54
CA GLU A 74 7.06 7.58 -2.87
C GLU A 74 5.99 8.34 -3.65
N PHE A 75 4.96 7.62 -4.12
CA PHE A 75 3.78 8.19 -4.74
C PHE A 75 2.58 8.11 -3.80
N VAL A 76 1.83 9.18 -3.69
CA VAL A 76 0.51 9.15 -3.05
C VAL A 76 -0.58 9.43 -4.08
N LEU A 77 -1.48 8.48 -4.24
CA LEU A 77 -2.65 8.63 -5.11
C LEU A 77 -3.79 9.27 -4.31
N LEU A 78 -4.05 10.54 -4.56
CA LEU A 78 -5.07 11.31 -3.87
C LEU A 78 -6.37 11.35 -4.67
N ASP A 79 -7.48 11.25 -3.95
CA ASP A 79 -8.82 11.46 -4.49
C ASP A 79 -9.65 12.29 -3.51
N ASP A 80 -10.80 12.75 -3.95
CA ASP A 80 -11.84 13.26 -3.04
C ASP A 80 -12.25 12.15 -2.06
N VAL A 81 -12.32 12.48 -0.76
CA VAL A 81 -12.59 11.50 0.30
C VAL A 81 -13.90 10.75 0.06
N GLY A 82 -14.96 11.45 -0.34
CA GLY A 82 -16.25 10.83 -0.61
C GLY A 82 -16.20 9.90 -1.85
N SER A 83 -15.44 10.27 -2.87
CA SER A 83 -15.19 9.44 -4.05
C SER A 83 -14.41 8.18 -3.68
N ALA A 84 -13.33 8.33 -2.92
CA ALA A 84 -12.52 7.22 -2.45
C ALA A 84 -13.31 6.25 -1.57
N GLU A 85 -14.16 6.75 -0.67
CA GLU A 85 -15.03 5.95 0.19
C GLU A 85 -16.08 5.16 -0.62
N ARG A 86 -16.75 5.82 -1.58
CA ARG A 86 -17.69 5.13 -2.47
C ARG A 86 -17.01 3.99 -3.25
N ARG A 87 -15.81 4.23 -3.78
CA ARG A 87 -15.04 3.20 -4.51
C ARG A 87 -14.59 2.07 -3.58
N PHE A 88 -14.21 2.38 -2.34
CA PHE A 88 -13.89 1.38 -1.34
C PHE A 88 -15.08 0.44 -1.09
N HIS A 89 -16.27 0.98 -0.81
CA HIS A 89 -17.47 0.18 -0.57
C HIS A 89 -17.95 -0.58 -1.83
N ALA A 90 -17.86 0.04 -3.01
CA ALA A 90 -18.18 -0.64 -4.27
C ALA A 90 -17.26 -1.83 -4.51
N ARG A 91 -15.96 -1.69 -4.27
CA ARG A 91 -14.99 -2.79 -4.37
C ARG A 91 -15.30 -3.93 -3.40
N MET A 92 -15.75 -3.60 -2.17
CA MET A 92 -16.13 -4.61 -1.16
C MET A 92 -17.28 -5.52 -1.62
N SER A 93 -18.12 -5.01 -2.50
CA SER A 93 -19.25 -5.75 -3.08
C SER A 93 -18.87 -6.55 -4.32
N ASP A 94 -17.62 -6.45 -4.82
CA ASP A 94 -17.16 -7.18 -6.01
C ASP A 94 -16.95 -8.67 -5.65
N PRO A 95 -17.67 -9.61 -6.31
CA PRO A 95 -17.50 -11.04 -6.06
C PRO A 95 -16.11 -11.58 -6.44
N ARG A 96 -15.36 -10.84 -7.26
CA ARG A 96 -13.99 -11.19 -7.66
C ARG A 96 -12.94 -10.80 -6.62
N LEU A 97 -13.32 -10.07 -5.57
CA LEU A 97 -12.41 -9.66 -4.52
C LEU A 97 -11.81 -10.89 -3.83
N VAL A 98 -10.49 -11.01 -3.85
CA VAL A 98 -9.80 -12.13 -3.22
C VAL A 98 -9.85 -12.04 -1.69
N GLU A 99 -9.69 -13.20 -1.03
CA GLU A 99 -9.97 -13.33 0.40
C GLU A 99 -9.15 -12.36 1.27
N HIS A 100 -7.85 -12.23 1.03
CA HIS A 100 -7.00 -11.35 1.84
C HIS A 100 -7.41 -9.88 1.72
N GLN A 101 -7.83 -9.41 0.54
CA GLN A 101 -8.35 -8.06 0.35
C GLN A 101 -9.68 -7.83 1.08
N ARG A 102 -10.57 -8.84 1.07
CA ARG A 102 -11.84 -8.77 1.80
C ARG A 102 -11.62 -8.67 3.32
N ILE A 103 -10.67 -9.42 3.84
CA ILE A 103 -10.35 -9.40 5.26
C ILE A 103 -9.62 -8.10 5.63
N ALA A 104 -8.69 -7.61 4.82
CA ALA A 104 -8.04 -6.32 5.01
C ALA A 104 -9.05 -5.18 5.09
N ALA A 105 -10.06 -5.20 4.22
CA ALA A 105 -11.13 -4.20 4.27
C ALA A 105 -12.04 -4.34 5.50
N ALA A 106 -12.33 -5.56 5.96
CA ALA A 106 -13.04 -5.76 7.23
C ALA A 106 -12.25 -5.19 8.42
N PHE A 107 -10.92 -5.27 8.41
CA PHE A 107 -10.09 -4.63 9.43
C PHE A 107 -10.19 -3.11 9.40
N ILE A 108 -10.25 -2.50 8.22
CA ILE A 108 -10.48 -1.05 8.08
C ILE A 108 -11.79 -0.66 8.76
N GLU A 109 -12.86 -1.40 8.53
CA GLU A 109 -14.17 -1.13 9.17
C GLU A 109 -14.11 -1.27 10.69
N HIS A 110 -13.47 -2.33 11.20
CA HIS A 110 -13.32 -2.52 12.66
C HIS A 110 -12.39 -1.48 13.31
N ALA A 111 -11.45 -0.94 12.56
CA ALA A 111 -10.50 0.07 13.04
C ALA A 111 -11.00 1.52 12.91
N GLY A 112 -12.31 1.74 12.89
CA GLY A 112 -12.95 3.06 12.86
C GLY A 112 -13.43 3.51 11.48
N GLY A 113 -13.44 2.61 10.50
CA GLY A 113 -13.96 2.84 9.17
C GLY A 113 -13.01 3.59 8.22
N PHE A 114 -13.45 3.74 6.97
CA PHE A 114 -12.65 4.33 5.89
C PHE A 114 -12.20 5.77 6.22
N ALA A 115 -13.11 6.64 6.66
CA ALA A 115 -12.79 8.04 6.94
C ALA A 115 -11.72 8.20 8.03
N HIS A 116 -11.76 7.36 9.08
CA HIS A 116 -10.74 7.36 10.13
C HIS A 116 -9.37 6.93 9.60
N GLN A 117 -9.32 5.88 8.77
CA GLN A 117 -8.07 5.41 8.16
C GLN A 117 -7.52 6.41 7.14
N TYR A 118 -8.40 7.08 6.38
CA TYR A 118 -8.00 8.14 5.46
C TYR A 118 -7.38 9.34 6.20
N ALA A 119 -7.96 9.75 7.32
CA ALA A 119 -7.39 10.79 8.16
C ALA A 119 -6.04 10.39 8.79
N ARG A 120 -5.84 9.10 9.08
CA ARG A 120 -4.53 8.58 9.52
C ARG A 120 -3.50 8.64 8.40
N LEU A 121 -3.88 8.28 7.18
CA LEU A 121 -3.03 8.41 6.00
C LEU A 121 -2.61 9.88 5.81
N ALA A 122 -3.56 10.80 5.84
CA ALA A 122 -3.27 12.23 5.70
C ALA A 122 -2.20 12.69 6.70
N ARG A 123 -2.35 12.33 7.98
CA ARG A 123 -1.34 12.65 9.01
C ARG A 123 0.01 11.97 8.75
N CYS A 124 0.00 10.74 8.21
CA CYS A 124 1.23 10.03 7.87
C CYS A 124 2.00 10.74 6.75
N LEU A 125 1.31 11.53 5.92
CA LEU A 125 1.87 12.22 4.75
C LEU A 125 2.30 13.68 5.05
N GLU A 126 1.89 14.27 6.19
CA GLU A 126 2.13 15.70 6.51
C GLU A 126 3.61 16.12 6.43
N ASP A 127 4.53 15.23 6.79
CA ASP A 127 5.97 15.51 6.84
C ASP A 127 6.77 14.69 5.79
N ARG A 128 6.10 14.20 4.73
CA ARG A 128 6.72 13.34 3.71
C ARG A 128 6.87 14.07 2.38
N ASP A 129 8.02 13.86 1.75
CA ASP A 129 8.29 14.37 0.38
C ASP A 129 7.77 13.36 -0.66
N ALA A 130 6.48 13.08 -0.61
CA ALA A 130 5.83 12.17 -1.53
C ALA A 130 5.31 12.90 -2.78
N VAL A 131 5.43 12.27 -3.93
CA VAL A 131 4.86 12.78 -5.17
C VAL A 131 3.35 12.58 -5.16
N GLU A 132 2.61 13.69 -5.10
CA GLU A 132 1.15 13.66 -5.13
C GLU A 132 0.63 13.50 -6.56
N VAL A 133 -0.12 12.44 -6.78
CA VAL A 133 -0.81 12.18 -8.05
C VAL A 133 -2.31 12.13 -7.82
N ARG A 134 -3.04 12.99 -8.51
CA ARG A 134 -4.51 12.98 -8.43
C ARG A 134 -5.08 11.79 -9.19
N SER A 135 -5.80 10.94 -8.49
CA SER A 135 -6.53 9.81 -9.09
C SER A 135 -7.74 10.33 -9.87
N VAL A 136 -7.94 9.82 -11.08
CA VAL A 136 -9.08 10.18 -11.92
C VAL A 136 -10.11 9.05 -11.90
N GLU A 137 -11.30 9.33 -11.35
CA GLU A 137 -12.39 8.37 -11.31
C GLU A 137 -12.79 7.93 -12.72
N GLY A 138 -12.83 6.63 -12.98
CA GLY A 138 -13.19 6.07 -14.29
C GLY A 138 -12.08 6.08 -15.34
N ASP A 139 -10.92 6.73 -15.08
CA ASP A 139 -9.77 6.75 -15.99
C ASP A 139 -8.46 6.37 -15.28
N PRO A 140 -8.26 5.07 -15.02
CA PRO A 140 -7.00 4.59 -14.42
C PRO A 140 -5.78 4.84 -15.32
N ASP A 141 -5.97 4.89 -16.64
CA ASP A 141 -4.88 5.17 -17.59
C ASP A 141 -4.37 6.61 -17.46
N ALA A 142 -5.24 7.58 -17.19
CA ALA A 142 -4.82 8.95 -16.90
C ALA A 142 -3.98 9.00 -15.62
N THR A 143 -4.43 8.34 -14.56
CA THR A 143 -3.67 8.23 -13.30
C THR A 143 -2.31 7.57 -13.53
N TYR A 144 -2.27 6.48 -14.28
CA TYR A 144 -1.03 5.78 -14.61
C TYR A 144 -0.05 6.65 -15.40
N ARG A 145 -0.53 7.37 -16.44
CA ARG A 145 0.31 8.32 -17.19
C ARG A 145 0.88 9.43 -16.29
N ALA A 146 0.09 9.91 -15.32
CA ALA A 146 0.57 10.90 -14.37
C ALA A 146 1.70 10.35 -13.47
N VAL A 147 1.62 9.11 -13.01
CA VAL A 147 2.73 8.45 -12.30
C VAL A 147 3.96 8.33 -13.18
N LEU A 148 3.81 7.85 -14.43
CA LEU A 148 4.94 7.68 -15.36
C LEU A 148 5.66 8.99 -15.71
N ALA A 149 5.01 10.13 -15.59
CA ALA A 149 5.62 11.43 -15.85
C ALA A 149 6.68 11.83 -14.80
N HIS A 150 6.76 11.10 -13.69
CA HIS A 150 7.73 11.31 -12.60
C HIS A 150 8.83 10.25 -12.56
N LEU A 151 8.82 9.27 -13.45
CA LEU A 151 9.86 8.24 -13.62
C LEU A 151 10.82 8.61 -14.76
#